data_ace17b8100cd7a7afd8e977b7451cc2a
#
_entry.id   ace17b8100cd7a7afd8e977b7451cc2a
#
_cell.length_a   1.000
_cell.length_b   1.000
_cell.length_c   1.000
_cell.angle_alpha   90.00
_cell.angle_beta   90.00
_cell.angle_gamma   90.00
#
_symmetry.space_group_name_H-M   'P 1'
#
loop_
_entity.id
_entity.type
_entity.pdbx_description
1 polymer ?
#
loop_
_entity_poly.entity_id
_entity_poly.type
_entity_poly.pdbx_seq_one_letter_code
_entity_poly.pdbx_strand_id
1 'polypeptide(L)'
;MSSDGIIFALAILNISYFIQMYKSEIIPNKNIIIYLATGVLIGLIKFPYIFLLLMLFLIPANKFKTKKIAIISKMTALLLIVIAGAYSNFYASKELLKGGRIDYYIQNNVNPANQINYIIHNPASAVITFVKSLIFLPYLIFIKDCSFFHLILFPGLDIYNALCLIFFIVFLFLSEDLKMAKRKKLELIILFLIIYTSIFFIQYLSWTPVGYDGILGVGARYFIPILAILPLVFG
;
A
#
# COMPACT_ATOMS: atom_id res chain seq x y z
N MET A 1 -0.97 11.73 -17.55
CA MET A 1 -1.44 10.50 -16.89
C MET A 1 -1.13 10.64 -15.39
N SER A 2 -2.10 10.43 -14.50
CA SER A 2 -1.87 10.54 -13.06
C SER A 2 -0.98 9.41 -12.58
N SER A 3 -0.04 9.68 -11.66
CA SER A 3 0.81 8.66 -11.03
C SER A 3 -0.01 7.55 -10.37
N ASP A 4 -1.19 7.87 -9.88
CA ASP A 4 -2.09 6.92 -9.21
C ASP A 4 -2.65 5.87 -10.19
N GLY A 5 -2.97 6.26 -11.45
CA GLY A 5 -3.41 5.32 -12.48
C GLY A 5 -2.31 4.31 -12.86
N ILE A 6 -1.06 4.76 -12.92
CA ILE A 6 0.09 3.88 -13.19
C ILE A 6 0.30 2.89 -12.04
N ILE A 7 0.23 3.36 -10.79
CA ILE A 7 0.37 2.53 -9.60
C ILE A 7 -0.72 1.46 -9.56
N PHE A 8 -1.97 1.84 -9.83
CA PHE A 8 -3.10 0.92 -9.86
C PHE A 8 -2.89 -0.19 -10.92
N ALA A 9 -2.54 0.18 -12.14
CA ALA A 9 -2.27 -0.77 -13.21
C ALA A 9 -1.13 -1.74 -12.87
N LEU A 10 -0.02 -1.22 -12.34
CA LEU A 10 1.11 -2.02 -11.91
C LEU A 10 0.77 -2.92 -10.72
N ALA A 11 -0.05 -2.46 -9.77
CA ALA A 11 -0.47 -3.27 -8.62
C ALA A 11 -1.34 -4.44 -9.07
N ILE A 12 -2.31 -4.21 -9.96
CA ILE A 12 -3.12 -5.28 -10.55
C ILE A 12 -2.22 -6.27 -11.29
N LEU A 13 -1.28 -5.79 -12.09
CA LEU A 13 -0.34 -6.65 -12.81
C LEU A 13 0.50 -7.50 -11.84
N ASN A 14 1.02 -6.89 -10.77
CA ASN A 14 1.81 -7.59 -9.75
C ASN A 14 0.99 -8.68 -9.04
N ILE A 15 -0.24 -8.36 -8.62
CA ILE A 15 -1.17 -9.29 -7.99
C ILE A 15 -1.56 -10.41 -8.98
N SER A 16 -1.78 -10.10 -10.25
CA SER A 16 -2.08 -11.10 -11.29
C SER A 16 -0.93 -12.10 -11.47
N TYR A 17 0.32 -11.63 -11.48
CA TYR A 17 1.48 -12.53 -11.50
C TYR A 17 1.59 -13.36 -10.23
N PHE A 18 1.26 -12.80 -9.06
CA PHE A 18 1.18 -13.59 -7.84
C PHE A 18 0.14 -14.72 -7.95
N ILE A 19 -1.07 -14.42 -8.41
CA ILE A 19 -2.14 -15.40 -8.62
C ILE A 19 -1.68 -16.49 -9.59
N GLN A 20 -1.09 -16.11 -10.71
CA GLN A 20 -0.56 -17.04 -11.71
C GLN A 20 0.49 -17.96 -11.09
N MET A 21 1.45 -17.41 -10.35
CA MET A 21 2.48 -18.20 -9.66
C MET A 21 1.88 -19.10 -8.57
N TYR A 22 0.86 -18.61 -7.86
CA TYR A 22 0.20 -19.39 -6.82
C TYR A 22 -0.60 -20.58 -7.40
N LYS A 23 -1.25 -20.41 -8.57
CA LYS A 23 -1.97 -21.48 -9.29
C LYS A 23 -1.03 -22.48 -10.00
N SER A 24 0.16 -22.08 -10.41
CA SER A 24 1.11 -22.92 -11.12
C SER A 24 1.62 -24.07 -10.25
N GLU A 25 1.83 -25.25 -10.85
CA GLU A 25 2.53 -26.38 -10.21
C GLU A 25 4.02 -26.05 -10.03
N ILE A 26 4.66 -25.58 -11.11
CA ILE A 26 6.05 -25.11 -11.11
C ILE A 26 6.09 -23.69 -11.68
N ILE A 27 6.72 -22.79 -10.96
CA ILE A 27 6.80 -21.36 -11.30
C ILE A 27 7.90 -21.13 -12.34
N PRO A 28 7.59 -20.53 -13.50
CA PRO A 28 8.60 -20.08 -14.45
C PRO A 28 9.44 -18.94 -13.86
N ASN A 29 10.76 -18.99 -14.04
CA ASN A 29 11.65 -17.92 -13.55
C ASN A 29 11.28 -16.55 -14.12
N LYS A 30 10.77 -16.49 -15.35
CA LYS A 30 10.28 -15.24 -15.97
C LYS A 30 9.20 -14.56 -15.13
N ASN A 31 8.26 -15.34 -14.57
CA ASN A 31 7.17 -14.79 -13.75
C ASN A 31 7.70 -14.19 -12.45
N ILE A 32 8.72 -14.81 -11.84
CA ILE A 32 9.37 -14.27 -10.64
C ILE A 32 10.05 -12.95 -10.96
N ILE A 33 10.77 -12.86 -12.08
CA ILE A 33 11.48 -11.65 -12.50
C ILE A 33 10.49 -10.51 -12.76
N ILE A 34 9.41 -10.78 -13.51
CA ILE A 34 8.39 -9.75 -13.81
C ILE A 34 7.69 -9.29 -12.52
N TYR A 35 7.38 -10.22 -11.62
CA TYR A 35 6.77 -9.91 -10.33
C TYR A 35 7.67 -9.00 -9.48
N LEU A 36 8.96 -9.32 -9.37
CA LEU A 36 9.92 -8.48 -8.64
C LEU A 36 10.09 -7.11 -9.31
N ALA A 37 10.21 -7.06 -10.63
CA ALA A 37 10.37 -5.83 -11.39
C ALA A 37 9.16 -4.89 -11.23
N THR A 38 7.95 -5.41 -11.37
CA THR A 38 6.71 -4.63 -11.18
C THR A 38 6.60 -4.11 -9.75
N GLY A 39 6.92 -4.92 -8.74
CA GLY A 39 6.92 -4.49 -7.34
C GLY A 39 7.93 -3.38 -7.05
N VAL A 40 9.13 -3.44 -7.65
CA VAL A 40 10.12 -2.35 -7.57
C VAL A 40 9.61 -1.08 -8.22
N LEU A 41 9.05 -1.16 -9.43
CA LEU A 41 8.48 0.00 -10.13
C LEU A 41 7.40 0.69 -9.31
N ILE A 42 6.50 -0.09 -8.70
CA ILE A 42 5.47 0.45 -7.81
C ILE A 42 6.11 1.15 -6.60
N GLY A 43 7.08 0.50 -5.97
CA GLY A 43 7.76 1.01 -4.78
C GLY A 43 8.56 2.28 -5.03
N LEU A 44 9.14 2.44 -6.23
CA LEU A 44 9.84 3.66 -6.65
C LEU A 44 8.88 4.85 -6.86
N ILE A 45 7.64 4.58 -7.27
CA ILE A 45 6.62 5.63 -7.43
C ILE A 45 6.01 6.01 -6.07
N LYS A 46 5.62 4.99 -5.26
CA LYS A 46 5.10 5.18 -3.90
C LYS A 46 5.54 4.02 -3.00
N PHE A 47 6.45 4.29 -2.10
CA PHE A 47 7.13 3.29 -1.27
C PHE A 47 6.21 2.29 -0.56
N PRO A 48 5.05 2.65 0.06
CA PRO A 48 4.23 1.67 0.79
C PRO A 48 3.84 0.43 -0.01
N TYR A 49 3.67 0.56 -1.31
CA TYR A 49 3.19 -0.57 -2.13
C TYR A 49 4.28 -1.59 -2.48
N ILE A 50 5.56 -1.31 -2.20
CA ILE A 50 6.63 -2.29 -2.39
C ILE A 50 6.42 -3.53 -1.51
N PHE A 51 5.71 -3.38 -0.39
CA PHE A 51 5.36 -4.49 0.48
C PHE A 51 4.48 -5.55 -0.21
N LEU A 52 3.88 -5.27 -1.39
CA LEU A 52 3.27 -6.31 -2.23
C LEU A 52 4.25 -7.43 -2.56
N LEU A 53 5.56 -7.15 -2.63
CA LEU A 53 6.58 -8.18 -2.82
C LEU A 53 6.58 -9.25 -1.74
N LEU A 54 6.07 -8.96 -0.54
CA LEU A 54 5.95 -9.93 0.55
C LEU A 54 4.95 -11.05 0.23
N MET A 55 4.02 -10.87 -0.75
CA MET A 55 3.13 -11.95 -1.20
C MET A 55 3.94 -13.16 -1.71
N LEU A 56 5.19 -12.97 -2.14
CA LEU A 56 6.06 -14.08 -2.57
C LEU A 56 6.31 -15.10 -1.45
N PHE A 57 6.22 -14.68 -0.19
CA PHE A 57 6.38 -15.56 0.98
C PHE A 57 5.18 -16.50 1.19
N LEU A 58 4.01 -16.14 0.68
CA LEU A 58 2.82 -16.98 0.70
C LEU A 58 2.95 -18.20 -0.22
N ILE A 59 3.85 -18.13 -1.20
CA ILE A 59 4.06 -19.23 -2.17
C ILE A 59 4.94 -20.30 -1.53
N PRO A 60 4.46 -21.57 -1.48
CA PRO A 60 5.23 -22.69 -0.98
C PRO A 60 6.53 -22.93 -1.78
N ALA A 61 7.62 -23.32 -1.08
CA ALA A 61 8.93 -23.48 -1.71
C ALA A 61 8.98 -24.64 -2.75
N ASN A 62 8.09 -25.62 -2.63
CA ASN A 62 7.99 -26.75 -3.57
C ASN A 62 7.45 -26.34 -4.95
N LYS A 63 6.83 -25.16 -5.10
CA LYS A 63 6.39 -24.64 -6.40
C LYS A 63 7.50 -23.99 -7.21
N PHE A 64 8.63 -23.69 -6.58
CA PHE A 64 9.80 -23.18 -7.30
C PHE A 64 10.59 -24.34 -7.92
N LYS A 65 11.27 -24.11 -9.06
CA LYS A 65 12.08 -25.13 -9.72
C LYS A 65 13.09 -25.79 -8.78
N THR A 66 13.66 -25.04 -7.84
CA THR A 66 14.55 -25.54 -6.79
C THR A 66 14.34 -24.75 -5.50
N LYS A 67 14.65 -25.38 -4.35
CA LYS A 67 14.64 -24.69 -3.04
C LYS A 67 15.57 -23.47 -3.02
N LYS A 68 16.70 -23.55 -3.75
CA LYS A 68 17.66 -22.43 -3.87
C LYS A 68 17.01 -21.22 -4.55
N ILE A 69 16.26 -21.42 -5.65
CA ILE A 69 15.53 -20.34 -6.33
C ILE A 69 14.47 -19.73 -5.40
N ALA A 70 13.74 -20.54 -4.64
CA ALA A 70 12.77 -20.06 -3.68
C ALA A 70 13.39 -19.11 -2.63
N ILE A 71 14.51 -19.54 -2.04
CA ILE A 71 15.23 -18.74 -1.02
C ILE A 71 15.76 -17.46 -1.65
N ILE A 72 16.47 -17.56 -2.79
CA ILE A 72 17.03 -16.39 -3.47
C ILE A 72 15.94 -15.39 -3.81
N SER A 73 14.83 -15.81 -4.42
CA SER A 73 13.73 -14.92 -4.80
C SER A 73 13.13 -14.17 -3.61
N LYS A 74 12.91 -14.88 -2.49
CA LYS A 74 12.37 -14.29 -1.26
C LYS A 74 13.36 -13.31 -0.61
N MET A 75 14.64 -13.67 -0.56
CA MET A 75 15.68 -12.78 -0.04
C MET A 75 15.86 -11.54 -0.93
N THR A 76 15.79 -11.71 -2.27
CA THR A 76 15.81 -10.60 -3.21
C THR A 76 14.62 -9.65 -2.97
N ALA A 77 13.43 -10.18 -2.74
CA ALA A 77 12.27 -9.35 -2.41
C ALA A 77 12.49 -8.51 -1.15
N LEU A 78 13.04 -9.10 -0.07
CA LEU A 78 13.39 -8.34 1.14
C LEU A 78 14.47 -7.29 0.87
N LEU A 79 15.52 -7.65 0.16
CA LEU A 79 16.60 -6.72 -0.21
C LEU A 79 16.07 -5.53 -1.00
N LEU A 80 15.19 -5.76 -1.97
CA LEU A 80 14.57 -4.71 -2.78
C LEU A 80 13.71 -3.78 -1.92
N ILE A 81 12.97 -4.30 -0.94
CA ILE A 81 12.20 -3.48 0.01
C ILE A 81 13.13 -2.57 0.82
N VAL A 82 14.25 -3.10 1.32
CA VAL A 82 15.23 -2.31 2.08
C VAL A 82 15.88 -1.24 1.21
N ILE A 83 16.32 -1.59 0.00
CA ILE A 83 16.93 -0.65 -0.95
C ILE A 83 15.95 0.46 -1.32
N ALA A 84 14.70 0.12 -1.64
CA ALA A 84 13.70 1.12 -1.99
C ALA A 84 13.33 2.02 -0.80
N GLY A 85 13.33 1.49 0.42
CA GLY A 85 13.15 2.27 1.64
C GLY A 85 14.28 3.27 1.85
N ALA A 86 15.52 2.83 1.70
CA ALA A 86 16.71 3.70 1.78
C ALA A 86 16.68 4.78 0.68
N TYR A 87 16.34 4.39 -0.56
CA TYR A 87 16.22 5.33 -1.67
C TYR A 87 15.11 6.36 -1.45
N SER A 88 13.94 5.91 -1.00
CA SER A 88 12.81 6.80 -0.72
C SER A 88 13.16 7.85 0.35
N ASN A 89 13.81 7.44 1.44
CA ASN A 89 14.27 8.37 2.46
C ASN A 89 15.29 9.38 1.94
N PHE A 90 16.25 8.91 1.16
CA PHE A 90 17.30 9.77 0.61
C PHE A 90 16.74 10.75 -0.43
N TYR A 91 15.82 10.29 -1.28
CA TYR A 91 15.23 11.11 -2.34
C TYR A 91 14.19 12.08 -1.76
N ALA A 92 13.33 11.63 -0.84
CA ALA A 92 12.36 12.49 -0.19
C ALA A 92 13.02 13.67 0.53
N SER A 93 14.14 13.44 1.21
CA SER A 93 14.87 14.51 1.89
C SER A 93 15.49 15.53 0.93
N LYS A 94 15.88 15.13 -0.28
CA LYS A 94 16.44 16.04 -1.30
C LYS A 94 15.37 16.80 -2.09
N GLU A 95 14.26 16.15 -2.44
CA GLU A 95 13.15 16.78 -3.18
C GLU A 95 12.35 17.76 -2.30
N LEU A 96 12.27 17.51 -1.01
CA LEU A 96 11.72 18.46 -0.03
C LEU A 96 12.46 19.80 -0.03
N LEU A 97 13.75 19.77 -0.37
CA LEU A 97 14.62 20.95 -0.42
C LEU A 97 14.63 21.68 -1.78
N LYS A 98 14.04 21.10 -2.85
CA LYS A 98 14.19 21.58 -4.23
C LYS A 98 12.92 22.06 -4.94
N GLY A 99 11.74 21.73 -4.47
CA GLY A 99 10.49 21.93 -5.24
C GLY A 99 9.51 22.92 -4.61
N GLY A 100 8.60 23.47 -5.42
CA GLY A 100 7.55 24.43 -5.05
C GLY A 100 6.54 24.00 -3.97
N ARG A 101 6.87 22.96 -3.20
CA ARG A 101 6.18 22.54 -1.98
C ARG A 101 6.84 23.12 -0.72
N ILE A 102 7.99 23.77 -0.85
CA ILE A 102 8.71 24.36 0.30
C ILE A 102 7.79 25.31 1.07
N ASP A 103 7.05 26.15 0.36
CA ASP A 103 6.13 27.09 0.98
C ASP A 103 5.04 26.39 1.80
N TYR A 104 4.47 25.30 1.27
CA TYR A 104 3.48 24.50 2.01
C TYR A 104 4.07 23.91 3.30
N TYR A 105 5.27 23.36 3.25
CA TYR A 105 5.92 22.74 4.41
C TYR A 105 6.30 23.79 5.46
N ILE A 106 6.82 24.94 5.04
CA ILE A 106 7.16 26.05 5.95
C ILE A 106 5.90 26.62 6.57
N GLN A 107 4.88 26.97 5.78
CA GLN A 107 3.63 27.57 6.26
C GLN A 107 2.87 26.65 7.21
N ASN A 108 2.92 25.32 7.00
CA ASN A 108 2.18 24.35 7.81
C ASN A 108 3.05 23.64 8.86
N ASN A 109 4.29 24.08 9.10
CA ASN A 109 5.20 23.44 10.06
C ASN A 109 5.37 21.91 9.83
N VAL A 110 5.42 21.49 8.57
CA VAL A 110 5.66 20.08 8.20
C VAL A 110 7.16 19.85 8.10
N ASN A 111 7.70 19.03 9.00
CA ASN A 111 9.12 18.68 9.02
C ASN A 111 9.28 17.22 9.47
N PRO A 112 9.65 16.29 8.58
CA PRO A 112 9.78 14.87 8.92
C PRO A 112 10.77 14.59 10.05
N ALA A 113 11.90 15.29 10.11
CA ALA A 113 12.90 15.07 11.16
C ALA A 113 12.37 15.51 12.53
N ASN A 114 11.73 16.68 12.60
CA ASN A 114 11.10 17.17 13.82
C ASN A 114 9.90 16.30 14.22
N GLN A 115 9.16 15.75 13.26
CA GLN A 115 8.06 14.83 13.55
C GLN A 115 8.57 13.52 14.16
N ILE A 116 9.68 12.97 13.66
CA ILE A 116 10.33 11.80 14.26
C ILE A 116 10.78 12.13 15.69
N ASN A 117 11.41 13.29 15.89
CA ASN A 117 11.83 13.74 17.22
C ASN A 117 10.63 13.89 18.17
N TYR A 118 9.52 14.46 17.68
CA TYR A 118 8.27 14.56 18.46
C TYR A 118 7.75 13.18 18.86
N ILE A 119 7.72 12.19 17.92
CA ILE A 119 7.28 10.81 18.20
C ILE A 119 8.13 10.17 19.31
N ILE A 120 9.45 10.37 19.26
CA ILE A 120 10.39 9.81 20.27
C ILE A 120 10.16 10.42 21.64
N HIS A 121 9.94 11.75 21.74
CA HIS A 121 9.77 12.44 23.00
C HIS A 121 8.33 12.39 23.56
N ASN A 122 7.33 12.15 22.69
CA ASN A 122 5.91 12.08 23.05
C ASN A 122 5.24 10.81 22.54
N PRO A 123 5.75 9.60 22.87
CA PRO A 123 5.31 8.35 22.24
C PRO A 123 3.83 8.05 22.49
N ALA A 124 3.33 8.33 23.70
CA ALA A 124 1.91 8.09 24.01
C ALA A 124 0.97 8.95 23.16
N SER A 125 1.24 10.25 23.02
CA SER A 125 0.46 11.15 22.17
C SER A 125 0.53 10.72 20.70
N ALA A 126 1.72 10.41 20.20
CA ALA A 126 1.93 9.96 18.83
C ALA A 126 1.16 8.68 18.51
N VAL A 127 1.20 7.68 19.42
CA VAL A 127 0.45 6.42 19.26
C VAL A 127 -1.06 6.67 19.27
N ILE A 128 -1.56 7.48 20.19
CA ILE A 128 -2.99 7.82 20.26
C ILE A 128 -3.43 8.50 18.96
N THR A 129 -2.70 9.50 18.48
CA THR A 129 -2.98 10.19 17.20
C THR A 129 -2.97 9.21 16.04
N PHE A 130 -2.00 8.31 15.99
CA PHE A 130 -1.86 7.32 14.93
C PHE A 130 -3.03 6.33 14.94
N VAL A 131 -3.33 5.71 16.08
CA VAL A 131 -4.43 4.73 16.22
C VAL A 131 -5.79 5.39 15.96
N LYS A 132 -6.02 6.58 16.51
CA LYS A 132 -7.24 7.37 16.24
C LYS A 132 -7.42 7.62 14.75
N SER A 133 -6.36 8.04 14.06
CA SER A 133 -6.42 8.29 12.62
C SER A 133 -6.64 7.02 11.80
N LEU A 134 -6.02 5.89 12.17
CA LEU A 134 -6.22 4.61 11.50
C LEU A 134 -7.69 4.13 11.56
N ILE A 135 -8.40 4.44 12.64
CA ILE A 135 -9.78 3.98 12.84
C ILE A 135 -10.78 4.97 12.24
N PHE A 136 -10.63 6.27 12.54
CA PHE A 136 -11.65 7.27 12.20
C PHE A 136 -11.51 7.85 10.80
N LEU A 137 -10.29 7.98 10.27
CA LEU A 137 -10.09 8.58 8.95
C LEU A 137 -10.71 7.77 7.81
N PRO A 138 -10.63 6.42 7.79
CA PRO A 138 -11.35 5.62 6.79
C PRO A 138 -12.86 5.84 6.82
N TYR A 139 -13.46 5.94 8.01
CA TYR A 139 -14.88 6.26 8.13
C TYR A 139 -15.22 7.60 7.47
N LEU A 140 -14.43 8.64 7.73
CA LEU A 140 -14.64 9.95 7.10
C LEU A 140 -14.44 9.89 5.59
N ILE A 141 -13.38 9.24 5.13
CA ILE A 141 -13.04 9.16 3.71
C ILE A 141 -14.04 8.30 2.91
N PHE A 142 -14.41 7.13 3.44
CA PHE A 142 -15.19 6.16 2.68
C PHE A 142 -16.71 6.33 2.85
N ILE A 143 -17.16 6.82 3.99
CA ILE A 143 -18.58 6.87 4.33
C ILE A 143 -19.12 8.30 4.29
N LYS A 144 -18.48 9.22 5.02
CA LYS A 144 -19.01 10.59 5.16
C LYS A 144 -18.79 11.42 3.90
N ASP A 145 -17.56 11.40 3.34
CA ASP A 145 -17.20 12.27 2.22
C ASP A 145 -17.39 11.58 0.87
N CYS A 146 -17.69 10.26 0.84
CA CYS A 146 -17.75 9.42 -0.37
C CYS A 146 -16.57 9.66 -1.33
N SER A 147 -15.45 10.16 -0.79
CA SER A 147 -14.30 10.66 -1.55
C SER A 147 -13.51 9.54 -2.24
N PHE A 148 -13.85 8.27 -1.95
CA PHE A 148 -13.23 7.13 -2.60
C PHE A 148 -13.39 7.16 -4.11
N PHE A 149 -14.59 7.56 -4.58
CA PHE A 149 -14.92 7.65 -6.01
C PHE A 149 -14.87 9.06 -6.57
N HIS A 150 -14.62 10.07 -5.74
CA HIS A 150 -14.46 11.47 -6.19
C HIS A 150 -13.41 11.64 -7.28
N LEU A 151 -12.46 10.72 -7.38
CA LEU A 151 -11.42 10.66 -8.41
C LEU A 151 -11.85 9.94 -9.69
N ILE A 152 -12.92 9.14 -9.66
CA ILE A 152 -13.26 8.26 -10.78
C ILE A 152 -14.52 8.75 -11.49
N LEU A 153 -15.46 9.34 -10.77
CA LEU A 153 -16.75 9.63 -11.38
C LEU A 153 -17.27 11.02 -11.02
N PHE A 154 -17.94 11.72 -10.81
CA PHE A 154 -18.44 13.08 -10.75
C PHE A 154 -18.62 13.60 -9.32
N PRO A 155 -18.12 14.78 -8.98
CA PRO A 155 -18.44 15.43 -7.71
C PRO A 155 -19.96 15.65 -7.60
N GLY A 156 -20.55 15.21 -6.47
CA GLY A 156 -21.96 15.44 -6.16
C GLY A 156 -22.94 14.32 -6.49
N LEU A 157 -22.48 13.13 -6.90
CA LEU A 157 -23.33 11.99 -7.19
C LEU A 157 -23.15 10.85 -6.16
N ASP A 158 -23.65 11.06 -4.95
CA ASP A 158 -23.55 10.10 -3.84
C ASP A 158 -24.09 8.70 -4.17
N ILE A 159 -25.14 8.64 -5.02
CA ILE A 159 -25.74 7.38 -5.43
C ILE A 159 -24.80 6.52 -6.28
N TYR A 160 -23.99 7.11 -7.15
CA TYR A 160 -23.01 6.37 -7.94
C TYR A 160 -21.86 5.86 -7.08
N ASN A 161 -21.43 6.62 -6.10
CA ASN A 161 -20.42 6.19 -5.13
C ASN A 161 -20.92 5.00 -4.31
N ALA A 162 -22.17 5.04 -3.86
CA ALA A 162 -22.82 3.94 -3.15
C ALA A 162 -22.96 2.69 -4.05
N LEU A 163 -23.39 2.84 -5.30
CA LEU A 163 -23.47 1.73 -6.26
C LEU A 163 -22.10 1.10 -6.55
N CYS A 164 -21.06 1.91 -6.71
CA CYS A 164 -19.70 1.40 -6.90
C CYS A 164 -19.20 0.64 -5.66
N LEU A 165 -19.50 1.13 -4.45
CA LEU A 165 -19.17 0.43 -3.22
C LEU A 165 -19.91 -0.91 -3.12
N ILE A 166 -21.21 -0.93 -3.41
CA ILE A 166 -22.01 -2.15 -3.43
C ILE A 166 -21.44 -3.14 -4.46
N PHE A 167 -21.17 -2.66 -5.69
CA PHE A 167 -20.56 -3.50 -6.73
C PHE A 167 -19.22 -4.08 -6.29
N PHE A 168 -18.38 -3.28 -5.65
CA PHE A 168 -17.10 -3.74 -5.12
C PHE A 168 -17.29 -4.80 -4.03
N ILE A 169 -18.23 -4.59 -3.09
CA ILE A 169 -18.55 -5.58 -2.05
C ILE A 169 -19.04 -6.87 -2.70
N VAL A 170 -19.98 -6.80 -3.65
CA VAL A 170 -20.47 -7.97 -4.38
C VAL A 170 -19.33 -8.68 -5.10
N PHE A 171 -18.43 -7.95 -5.75
CA PHE A 171 -17.26 -8.51 -6.42
C PHE A 171 -16.33 -9.26 -5.46
N LEU A 172 -16.18 -8.80 -4.21
CA LEU A 172 -15.37 -9.49 -3.20
C LEU A 172 -15.87 -10.92 -2.93
N PHE A 173 -17.19 -11.12 -2.95
CA PHE A 173 -17.83 -12.42 -2.65
C PHE A 173 -18.05 -13.28 -3.89
N LEU A 174 -18.05 -12.69 -5.08
CA LEU A 174 -18.21 -13.42 -6.34
C LEU A 174 -16.86 -13.87 -6.94
N SER A 175 -15.74 -13.47 -6.35
CA SER A 175 -14.43 -13.89 -6.83
C SER A 175 -14.23 -15.40 -6.63
N GLU A 176 -13.68 -16.08 -7.64
CA GLU A 176 -13.34 -17.50 -7.51
C GLU A 176 -12.33 -17.73 -6.39
N ASP A 177 -12.65 -18.66 -5.49
CA ASP A 177 -11.75 -19.05 -4.40
C ASP A 177 -10.45 -19.65 -4.98
N LEU A 178 -9.33 -19.06 -4.59
CA LEU A 178 -7.99 -19.60 -4.88
C LEU A 178 -7.70 -20.89 -4.08
N LYS A 179 -8.67 -21.41 -3.31
CA LYS A 179 -8.49 -22.54 -2.38
C LYS A 179 -7.29 -22.34 -1.45
N MET A 180 -7.08 -21.12 -1.01
CA MET A 180 -6.01 -20.79 -0.07
C MET A 180 -6.35 -21.30 1.33
N ALA A 181 -5.37 -21.90 2.01
CA ALA A 181 -5.53 -22.27 3.42
C ALA A 181 -5.82 -21.03 4.27
N LYS A 182 -6.67 -21.17 5.30
CA LYS A 182 -7.05 -20.07 6.23
C LYS A 182 -5.84 -19.28 6.75
N ARG A 183 -4.74 -19.98 7.06
CA ARG A 183 -3.49 -19.34 7.47
C ARG A 183 -2.94 -18.38 6.40
N LYS A 184 -3.02 -18.75 5.12
CA LYS A 184 -2.54 -17.90 4.03
C LYS A 184 -3.44 -16.68 3.80
N LYS A 185 -4.76 -16.85 3.97
CA LYS A 185 -5.70 -15.73 3.97
C LYS A 185 -5.38 -14.76 5.14
N LEU A 186 -5.04 -15.27 6.33
CA LEU A 186 -4.61 -14.44 7.46
C LEU A 186 -3.28 -13.69 7.14
N GLU A 187 -2.31 -14.36 6.53
CA GLU A 187 -1.05 -13.73 6.11
C GLU A 187 -1.30 -12.60 5.10
N LEU A 188 -2.30 -12.72 4.20
CA LEU A 188 -2.74 -11.65 3.29
C LEU A 188 -3.40 -10.48 4.02
N ILE A 189 -4.21 -10.75 5.04
CA ILE A 189 -4.80 -9.69 5.88
C ILE A 189 -3.68 -8.92 6.60
N ILE A 190 -2.72 -9.62 7.18
CA ILE A 190 -1.56 -8.98 7.83
C ILE A 190 -0.80 -8.11 6.83
N LEU A 191 -0.57 -8.61 5.61
CA LEU A 191 0.09 -7.83 4.56
C LEU A 191 -0.72 -6.58 4.17
N PHE A 192 -2.03 -6.72 4.01
CA PHE A 192 -2.91 -5.58 3.78
C PHE A 192 -2.77 -4.54 4.88
N LEU A 193 -2.78 -4.96 6.15
CA LEU A 193 -2.60 -4.07 7.30
C LEU A 193 -1.21 -3.41 7.34
N ILE A 194 -0.15 -4.12 6.93
CA ILE A 194 1.20 -3.54 6.83
C ILE A 194 1.22 -2.41 5.80
N ILE A 195 0.65 -2.62 4.61
CA ILE A 195 0.62 -1.58 3.58
C ILE A 195 -0.27 -0.42 4.03
N TYR A 196 -1.44 -0.73 4.58
CA TYR A 196 -2.39 0.23 5.10
C TYR A 196 -1.75 1.15 6.16
N THR A 197 -1.13 0.58 7.18
CA THR A 197 -0.45 1.35 8.23
C THR A 197 0.76 2.12 7.72
N SER A 198 1.49 1.57 6.74
CA SER A 198 2.62 2.27 6.10
C SER A 198 2.19 3.52 5.35
N ILE A 199 1.03 3.52 4.70
CA ILE A 199 0.46 4.71 4.05
C ILE A 199 0.24 5.81 5.08
N PHE A 200 -0.41 5.49 6.21
CA PHE A 200 -0.64 6.46 7.28
C PHE A 200 0.66 6.96 7.88
N PHE A 201 1.63 6.07 8.12
CA PHE A 201 2.90 6.44 8.72
C PHE A 201 3.69 7.43 7.84
N ILE A 202 3.72 7.19 6.53
CA ILE A 202 4.39 8.11 5.60
C ILE A 202 3.68 9.46 5.56
N GLN A 203 2.35 9.50 5.57
CA GLN A 203 1.60 10.76 5.59
C GLN A 203 1.77 11.50 6.93
N TYR A 204 1.88 10.75 8.03
CA TYR A 204 2.18 11.34 9.35
C TYR A 204 3.53 12.03 9.39
N LEU A 205 4.54 11.46 8.71
CA LEU A 205 5.87 12.05 8.65
C LEU A 205 5.98 13.20 7.64
N SER A 206 5.31 13.09 6.48
CA SER A 206 5.59 13.94 5.31
C SER A 206 4.53 14.98 4.97
N TRP A 207 3.33 14.90 5.57
CA TRP A 207 2.21 15.81 5.28
C TRP A 207 1.56 16.42 6.51
N THR A 208 1.84 15.88 7.68
CA THR A 208 1.22 16.31 8.93
C THR A 208 2.12 17.32 9.65
N PRO A 209 1.59 18.45 10.13
CA PRO A 209 2.32 19.38 10.98
C PRO A 209 2.88 18.68 12.22
N VAL A 210 4.04 19.14 12.69
CA VAL A 210 4.70 18.56 13.86
C VAL A 210 3.79 18.67 15.10
N GLY A 211 3.50 17.51 15.71
CA GLY A 211 2.67 17.45 16.93
C GLY A 211 1.17 17.64 16.71
N TYR A 212 0.69 17.65 15.47
CA TYR A 212 -0.74 17.73 15.17
C TYR A 212 -1.50 16.49 15.65
N ASP A 213 -2.75 16.65 16.10
CA ASP A 213 -3.57 15.59 16.73
C ASP A 213 -4.32 14.67 15.72
N GLY A 214 -3.99 14.73 14.45
CA GLY A 214 -4.52 13.88 13.38
C GLY A 214 -3.51 13.67 12.25
N ILE A 215 -3.78 12.76 11.33
CA ILE A 215 -2.94 12.54 10.16
C ILE A 215 -3.58 13.19 8.94
N LEU A 216 -2.86 14.12 8.32
CA LEU A 216 -3.31 14.83 7.13
C LEU A 216 -2.78 14.18 5.84
N GLY A 217 -3.38 14.52 4.71
CA GLY A 217 -2.93 14.11 3.38
C GLY A 217 -3.29 12.68 2.96
N VAL A 218 -3.99 11.92 3.81
CA VAL A 218 -4.49 10.59 3.46
C VAL A 218 -5.75 10.73 2.61
N GLY A 219 -5.70 10.23 1.37
CA GLY A 219 -6.86 10.21 0.47
C GLY A 219 -7.25 8.77 0.10
N ALA A 220 -8.53 8.55 -0.25
CA ALA A 220 -9.07 7.25 -0.64
C ALA A 220 -8.28 6.58 -1.77
N ARG A 221 -7.76 7.36 -2.70
CA ARG A 221 -6.92 6.91 -3.83
C ARG A 221 -5.71 6.06 -3.41
N TYR A 222 -5.21 6.26 -2.19
CA TYR A 222 -4.08 5.47 -1.70
C TYR A 222 -4.46 4.03 -1.34
N PHE A 223 -5.74 3.73 -1.15
CA PHE A 223 -6.19 2.39 -0.78
C PHE A 223 -6.60 1.54 -1.99
N ILE A 224 -6.94 2.17 -3.14
CA ILE A 224 -7.38 1.45 -4.35
C ILE A 224 -6.42 0.32 -4.76
N PRO A 225 -5.10 0.53 -4.82
CA PRO A 225 -4.17 -0.53 -5.24
C PRO A 225 -4.18 -1.76 -4.31
N ILE A 226 -4.37 -1.55 -3.00
CA ILE A 226 -4.35 -2.66 -2.02
C ILE A 226 -5.70 -3.34 -1.86
N LEU A 227 -6.79 -2.69 -2.23
CA LEU A 227 -8.11 -3.32 -2.24
C LEU A 227 -8.17 -4.54 -3.16
N ALA A 228 -7.33 -4.60 -4.20
CA ALA A 228 -7.21 -5.77 -5.07
C ALA A 228 -6.69 -7.03 -4.35
N ILE A 229 -6.18 -6.92 -3.11
CA ILE A 229 -5.82 -8.08 -2.27
C ILE A 229 -7.07 -8.71 -1.65
N LEU A 230 -8.11 -7.92 -1.35
CA LEU A 230 -9.27 -8.38 -0.59
C LEU A 230 -10.04 -9.54 -1.26
N PRO A 231 -10.23 -9.58 -2.60
CA PRO A 231 -10.83 -10.75 -3.26
C PRO A 231 -10.09 -12.06 -3.00
N LEU A 232 -8.77 -12.01 -2.77
CA LEU A 232 -7.98 -13.20 -2.45
C LEU A 232 -8.22 -13.71 -1.02
N VAL A 233 -8.74 -12.85 -0.16
CA VAL A 233 -9.07 -13.18 1.24
C VAL A 233 -10.49 -13.73 1.36
N PHE A 234 -11.45 -13.09 0.71
CA PHE A 234 -12.89 -13.36 0.86
C PHE A 234 -13.41 -14.37 -0.15
N GLY A 235 -12.81 -14.47 -1.33
CA GLY A 235 -13.11 -15.50 -2.34
C GLY A 235 -12.48 -16.85 -2.03
#